data_edf15716263aa997edf0b8bf6696425a
#
_entry.id   edf15716263aa997edf0b8bf6696425a
#
_cell.length_a   1.000
_cell.length_b   1.000
_cell.length_c   1.000
_cell.angle_alpha   90.00
_cell.angle_beta   90.00
_cell.angle_gamma   90.00
#
_symmetry.space_group_name_H-M   'P 1'
#
loop_
_entity.id
_entity.type
_entity.pdbx_description
1 polymer ?
#
loop_
_entity_poly.entity_id
_entity_poly.type
_entity_poly.pdbx_seq_one_letter_code
_entity_poly.pdbx_strand_id
1 'polypeptide(L)'
;MLELINVCKTFNPGTVNAKVALNDLNLTLNDGDFVTVIGGNGAGKSTMLNAIAGSFQIDSGKIVIDGTDVTGLPEHKRAALLGRVFQD
;
A
#
# COMPACT_ATOMS: atom_id res chain seq x y z
N MET A 1 8.25 8.44 6.48
CA MET A 1 6.90 8.81 6.03
C MET A 1 6.45 7.91 4.90
N LEU A 2 5.24 7.45 4.94
CA LEU A 2 4.62 6.65 3.89
C LEU A 2 3.45 7.41 3.29
N GLU A 3 3.40 7.50 1.98
CA GLU A 3 2.32 8.19 1.28
C GLU A 3 1.70 7.30 0.22
N LEU A 4 0.37 7.25 0.21
CA LEU A 4 -0.42 6.63 -0.85
C LEU A 4 -1.18 7.74 -1.54
N ILE A 5 -1.05 7.83 -2.86
CA ILE A 5 -1.63 8.92 -3.64
C ILE A 5 -2.50 8.32 -4.75
N ASN A 6 -3.81 8.50 -4.62
CA ASN A 6 -4.81 8.04 -5.59
C ASN A 6 -4.62 6.57 -5.99
N VAL A 7 -4.37 5.71 -5.01
CA VAL A 7 -4.08 4.30 -5.27
C VAL A 7 -5.36 3.53 -5.56
N CYS A 8 -5.35 2.82 -6.67
CA CYS A 8 -6.48 1.99 -7.11
C CYS A 8 -6.02 0.56 -7.39
N LYS A 9 -6.86 -0.39 -7.03
CA LYS A 9 -6.64 -1.80 -7.34
C LYS A 9 -7.96 -2.54 -7.47
N THR A 10 -8.14 -3.21 -8.60
CA THR A 10 -9.28 -4.09 -8.86
C THR A 10 -8.75 -5.49 -9.12
N PHE A 11 -9.25 -6.47 -8.38
CA PHE A 11 -8.92 -7.88 -8.60
C PHE A 11 -9.90 -8.47 -9.59
N ASN A 12 -9.39 -9.35 -10.47
CA ASN A 12 -10.18 -10.06 -11.48
C ASN A 12 -11.03 -9.12 -12.35
N PRO A 13 -10.45 -8.06 -12.93
CA PRO A 13 -11.22 -7.10 -13.71
C PRO A 13 -11.85 -7.77 -14.94
N GLY A 14 -13.06 -7.37 -15.28
CA GLY A 14 -13.77 -7.90 -16.43
C GLY A 14 -14.40 -9.27 -16.22
N THR A 15 -14.44 -9.77 -15.00
CA THR A 15 -15.06 -11.05 -14.68
C THR A 15 -16.19 -10.88 -13.66
N VAL A 16 -16.96 -11.93 -13.45
CA VAL A 16 -18.03 -11.91 -12.42
C VAL A 16 -17.47 -11.81 -11.01
N ASN A 17 -16.18 -12.11 -10.83
CA ASN A 17 -15.50 -12.03 -9.55
C ASN A 17 -14.72 -10.73 -9.38
N ALA A 18 -14.95 -9.74 -10.23
CA ALA A 18 -14.26 -8.45 -10.15
C ALA A 18 -14.55 -7.78 -8.81
N LYS A 19 -13.49 -7.31 -8.16
CA LYS A 19 -13.60 -6.64 -6.86
C LYS A 19 -12.68 -5.45 -6.80
N VAL A 20 -13.24 -4.28 -6.57
CA VAL A 20 -12.47 -3.07 -6.32
C VAL A 20 -11.98 -3.12 -4.88
N ALA A 21 -10.69 -3.37 -4.70
CA ALA A 21 -10.09 -3.49 -3.38
C ALA A 21 -9.62 -2.15 -2.84
N LEU A 22 -9.07 -1.30 -3.70
CA LEU A 22 -8.64 0.05 -3.35
C LEU A 22 -9.20 1.00 -4.39
N ASN A 23 -9.81 2.09 -3.94
CA ASN A 23 -10.43 3.05 -4.82
C ASN A 23 -10.01 4.47 -4.42
N ASP A 24 -9.09 5.03 -5.19
CA ASP A 24 -8.62 6.39 -4.99
C ASP A 24 -8.13 6.63 -3.56
N LEU A 25 -7.38 5.67 -3.03
CA LEU A 25 -6.90 5.72 -1.66
C LEU A 25 -5.80 6.76 -1.50
N ASN A 26 -6.03 7.70 -0.61
CA ASN A 26 -5.05 8.73 -0.24
C ASN A 26 -4.77 8.61 1.25
N LEU A 27 -3.50 8.44 1.59
CA LEU A 27 -3.11 8.26 2.99
C LEU A 27 -1.69 8.75 3.18
N THR A 28 -1.44 9.44 4.28
CA THR A 28 -0.11 9.84 4.68
C THR A 28 0.12 9.37 6.11
N LEU A 29 1.17 8.58 6.32
CA LEU A 29 1.55 8.07 7.62
C LEU A 29 2.95 8.55 7.96
N ASN A 30 3.10 9.18 9.11
CA ASN A 30 4.40 9.53 9.65
C ASN A 30 4.97 8.34 10.41
N ASP A 31 6.26 8.43 10.75
CA ASP A 31 6.89 7.39 11.54
C ASP A 31 6.13 7.20 12.86
N GLY A 32 5.77 5.98 13.18
CA GLY A 32 5.00 5.65 14.36
C GLY A 32 3.49 5.57 14.16
N ASP A 33 2.94 6.26 13.17
CA ASP A 33 1.48 6.23 12.91
C ASP A 33 1.03 4.87 12.41
N PHE A 34 1.94 4.11 11.84
CA PHE A 34 1.65 2.82 11.23
C PHE A 34 1.10 1.80 12.22
N VAL A 35 1.54 1.86 13.46
CA VAL A 35 1.09 0.94 14.51
C VAL A 35 -0.43 1.08 14.72
N THR A 36 -0.93 2.33 14.70
CA THR A 36 -2.35 2.59 14.87
C THR A 36 -3.18 2.00 13.72
N VAL A 37 -2.67 2.10 12.51
CA VAL A 37 -3.36 1.55 11.33
C VAL A 37 -3.38 0.02 11.39
N ILE A 38 -2.27 -0.61 11.74
CA ILE A 38 -2.19 -2.07 11.85
C ILE A 38 -3.10 -2.58 12.97
N GLY A 39 -3.21 -1.86 14.07
CA GLY A 39 -3.98 -2.28 15.23
C GLY A 39 -5.49 -2.30 15.03
N GLY A 40 -6.00 -1.67 13.98
CA GLY A 40 -7.44 -1.68 13.71
C GLY A 40 -7.87 -2.91 12.93
N ASN A 41 -9.15 -3.17 12.88
CA ASN A 41 -9.74 -4.29 12.16
C ASN A 41 -10.41 -3.83 10.87
N GLY A 42 -10.21 -4.59 9.79
CA GLY A 42 -10.86 -4.28 8.52
C GLY A 42 -10.22 -5.02 7.37
N ALA A 43 -11.02 -5.57 6.47
CA ALA A 43 -10.55 -6.32 5.31
C ALA A 43 -9.67 -5.46 4.39
N GLY A 44 -9.95 -4.16 4.29
CA GLY A 44 -9.19 -3.25 3.44
C GLY A 44 -7.75 -3.04 3.89
N LYS A 45 -7.44 -3.28 5.16
CA LYS A 45 -6.08 -3.09 5.68
C LYS A 45 -5.09 -4.08 5.13
N SER A 46 -5.45 -5.36 5.08
CA SER A 46 -4.58 -6.38 4.53
C SER A 46 -4.26 -6.08 3.07
N THR A 47 -5.25 -5.64 2.29
CA THR A 47 -5.04 -5.27 0.89
C THR A 47 -4.11 -4.08 0.78
N MET A 48 -4.30 -3.06 1.61
CA MET A 48 -3.44 -1.87 1.63
C MET A 48 -2.00 -2.24 1.98
N LEU A 49 -1.81 -3.07 3.01
CA LEU A 49 -0.49 -3.50 3.43
C LEU A 49 0.21 -4.31 2.35
N ASN A 50 -0.51 -5.19 1.68
CA ASN A 50 0.03 -5.99 0.59
C ASN A 50 0.41 -5.11 -0.60
N ALA A 51 -0.37 -4.06 -0.88
CA ALA A 51 -0.03 -3.10 -1.93
C ALA A 51 1.27 -2.37 -1.60
N ILE A 52 1.42 -1.93 -0.36
CA ILE A 52 2.64 -1.24 0.11
C ILE A 52 3.84 -2.17 0.02
N ALA A 53 3.67 -3.42 0.43
CA ALA A 53 4.75 -4.40 0.41
C ALA A 53 5.13 -4.85 -1.01
N GLY A 54 4.26 -4.64 -1.99
CA GLY A 54 4.53 -5.05 -3.36
C GLY A 54 4.10 -6.46 -3.69
N SER A 55 3.22 -7.05 -2.87
CA SER A 55 2.70 -8.41 -3.13
C SER A 55 1.90 -8.48 -4.42
N PHE A 56 1.36 -7.36 -4.87
CA PHE A 56 0.74 -7.21 -6.18
C PHE A 56 1.00 -5.80 -6.68
N GLN A 57 0.79 -5.58 -7.97
CA GLN A 57 0.93 -4.26 -8.56
C GLN A 57 -0.40 -3.50 -8.47
N ILE A 58 -0.33 -2.22 -8.13
CA ILE A 58 -1.52 -1.37 -8.15
C ILE A 58 -1.89 -1.02 -9.58
N ASP A 59 -3.16 -0.72 -9.83
CA ASP A 59 -3.63 -0.38 -11.15
C ASP A 59 -3.26 1.06 -11.52
N SER A 60 -3.33 1.97 -10.55
CA SER A 60 -2.98 3.37 -10.74
C SER A 60 -2.63 4.00 -9.41
N GLY A 61 -2.08 5.20 -9.45
CA GLY A 61 -1.65 5.93 -8.28
C GLY A 61 -0.18 5.77 -8.00
N LYS A 62 0.24 6.24 -6.82
CA LYS A 62 1.65 6.21 -6.41
C LYS A 62 1.76 5.77 -4.96
N ILE A 63 2.86 5.06 -4.67
CA ILE A 63 3.25 4.69 -3.32
C ILE A 63 4.64 5.26 -3.10
N VAL A 64 4.79 6.12 -2.09
CA VAL A 64 6.05 6.80 -1.78
C VAL A 64 6.46 6.46 -0.36
N ILE A 65 7.69 5.99 -0.18
CA ILE A 65 8.25 5.65 1.13
C ILE A 65 9.50 6.49 1.34
N ASP A 66 9.48 7.33 2.39
CA ASP A 66 10.59 8.23 2.72
C ASP A 66 11.05 9.06 1.52
N GLY A 67 10.11 9.58 0.75
CA GLY A 67 10.41 10.40 -0.41
C GLY A 67 10.80 9.64 -1.66
N THR A 68 10.84 8.31 -1.59
CA THR A 68 11.18 7.46 -2.73
C THR A 68 9.93 6.84 -3.32
N ASP A 69 9.69 7.05 -4.61
CA ASP A 69 8.57 6.42 -5.32
C ASP A 69 8.90 4.94 -5.52
N VAL A 70 8.11 4.08 -4.87
CA VAL A 70 8.33 2.64 -4.94
C VAL A 70 7.26 1.92 -5.77
N THR A 71 6.41 2.67 -6.46
CA THR A 71 5.26 2.12 -7.17
C THR A 71 5.63 0.97 -8.12
N GLY A 72 6.72 1.11 -8.86
CA GLY A 72 7.17 0.09 -9.79
C GLY A 72 8.26 -0.83 -9.27
N LEU A 73 8.66 -0.70 -8.01
CA LEU A 73 9.75 -1.49 -7.46
C LEU A 73 9.27 -2.88 -7.03
N PRO A 74 10.13 -3.91 -7.18
CA PRO A 74 9.80 -5.25 -6.70
C PRO A 74 9.80 -5.30 -5.17
N GLU A 75 9.18 -6.36 -4.66
CA GLU A 75 8.96 -6.57 -3.24
C GLU A 75 10.24 -6.49 -2.41
N HIS A 76 11.31 -7.12 -2.89
CA HIS A 76 12.57 -7.16 -2.13
C HIS A 76 13.24 -5.78 -2.01
N LYS A 77 13.03 -4.90 -2.98
CA LYS A 77 13.58 -3.54 -2.91
C LYS A 77 12.75 -2.67 -1.98
N ARG A 78 11.44 -2.89 -1.94
CA ARG A 78 10.58 -2.17 -1.00
C ARG A 78 10.84 -2.58 0.44
N ALA A 79 11.17 -3.85 0.68
CA ALA A 79 11.40 -4.37 2.02
C ALA A 79 12.46 -3.59 2.78
N ALA A 80 13.53 -3.17 2.08
CA ALA A 80 14.60 -2.38 2.71
C ALA A 80 14.08 -1.03 3.21
N LEU A 81 13.21 -0.39 2.45
CA LEU A 81 12.63 0.90 2.83
C LEU A 81 11.54 0.73 3.89
N LEU A 82 10.75 -0.33 3.78
CA LEU A 82 9.68 -0.62 4.73
C LEU A 82 10.22 -0.93 6.12
N GLY A 83 11.38 -1.56 6.19
CA GLY A 83 12.03 -1.83 7.45
C GLY A 83 12.30 -0.57 8.28
N ARG A 84 12.52 0.56 7.62
CA ARG A 84 12.71 1.85 8.30
C ARG A 84 11.40 2.42 8.80
N VAL A 85 10.34 2.31 7.99
CA VAL A 85 9.04 2.88 8.31
C VAL A 85 8.36 2.11 9.43
N PHE A 86 8.50 0.77 9.43
CA PHE A 86 7.84 -0.11 10.38
C PHE A 86 8.70 -0.44 11.59
N GLN A 87 9.85 0.14 11.66
CA GLN A 87 10.74 -0.06 12.81
C GLN A 87 10.22 0.77 13.99
N ASP A 88 10.03 0.12 15.11
CA ASP A 88 9.60 0.77 16.35
C ASP A 88 10.68 1.65 16.95
#